data_0c5052a00daffa5574784cd294790bd3
#
_entry.id   0c5052a00daffa5574784cd294790bd3
#
_cell.length_a   1.000
_cell.length_b   1.000
_cell.length_c   1.000
_cell.angle_alpha   90.00
_cell.angle_beta   90.00
_cell.angle_gamma   90.00
#
_symmetry.space_group_name_H-M   'P 1'
#
loop_
_entity.id
_entity.type
_entity.pdbx_description
1 polymer ?
#
loop_
_entity_poly.entity_id
_entity_poly.type
_entity_poly.pdbx_seq_one_letter_code
_entity_poly.pdbx_strand_id
1 'polypeptide(L)'
;MQVYNISSKEGVAARTKDQLTSAGFKVTKVDNLAVPDVSATTVYYTDADDEHATADAVGKNLGAPVEPRIPALSGQPPGVIVLVAG
;
A
#
# COMPACT_ATOMS: atom_id res chain seq x y z
N MET A 1 -6.26 -3.54 4.96
CA MET A 1 -5.08 -3.05 4.22
C MET A 1 -4.90 -3.86 2.96
N GLN A 2 -4.63 -3.19 1.86
CA GLN A 2 -4.42 -3.84 0.57
C GLN A 2 -3.02 -3.51 0.06
N VAL A 3 -2.39 -4.46 -0.60
CA VAL A 3 -1.07 -4.30 -1.20
C VAL A 3 -1.18 -4.57 -2.71
N TYR A 4 -0.76 -3.61 -3.52
CA TYR A 4 -0.79 -3.75 -4.96
C TYR A 4 0.61 -3.61 -5.55
N ASN A 5 0.95 -4.51 -6.45
CA ASN A 5 2.20 -4.43 -7.21
C ASN A 5 1.96 -3.59 -8.46
N ILE A 6 2.60 -2.44 -8.54
CA ILE A 6 2.56 -1.56 -9.71
C ILE A 6 3.81 -1.71 -10.59
N SER A 7 4.73 -2.58 -10.18
CA SER A 7 5.95 -2.86 -10.94
C SER A 7 5.74 -4.03 -11.91
N SER A 8 6.70 -4.27 -12.77
CA SER A 8 6.71 -5.44 -13.64
C SER A 8 7.36 -6.66 -13.00
N LYS A 9 7.84 -6.53 -11.77
CA LYS A 9 8.51 -7.64 -11.05
C LYS A 9 7.49 -8.49 -10.31
N GLU A 10 7.53 -9.80 -10.52
CA GLU A 10 6.68 -10.72 -9.79
C GLU A 10 7.16 -10.90 -8.35
N GLY A 11 6.23 -11.16 -7.44
CA GLY A 11 6.55 -11.48 -6.05
C GLY A 11 6.83 -10.31 -5.14
N VAL A 12 6.90 -9.09 -5.67
CA VAL A 12 7.20 -7.89 -4.86
C VAL A 12 6.09 -7.61 -3.86
N ALA A 13 4.83 -7.68 -4.29
CA ALA A 13 3.69 -7.45 -3.41
C ALA A 13 3.58 -8.55 -2.34
N ALA A 14 3.83 -9.80 -2.72
CA ALA A 14 3.81 -10.91 -1.77
C ALA A 14 4.89 -10.75 -0.70
N ARG A 15 6.08 -10.31 -1.08
CA ARG A 15 7.17 -10.04 -0.14
C ARG A 15 6.80 -8.91 0.82
N THR A 16 6.21 -7.84 0.31
CA THR A 16 5.74 -6.73 1.13
C THR A 16 4.66 -7.19 2.10
N LYS A 17 3.71 -8.01 1.62
CA LYS A 17 2.70 -8.61 2.50
C LYS A 17 3.35 -9.37 3.65
N ASP A 18 4.33 -10.22 3.36
CA ASP A 18 5.01 -11.01 4.39
C ASP A 18 5.70 -10.10 5.40
N GLN A 19 6.37 -9.05 4.93
CA GLN A 19 7.01 -8.08 5.81
C GLN A 19 6.01 -7.40 6.73
N LEU A 20 4.88 -6.95 6.20
CA LEU A 20 3.85 -6.27 6.97
C LEU A 20 3.15 -7.21 7.94
N THR A 21 2.88 -8.44 7.53
CA THR A 21 2.28 -9.46 8.40
C THR A 21 3.21 -9.77 9.58
N SER A 22 4.50 -9.88 9.33
CA SER A 22 5.50 -10.11 10.38
C SER A 22 5.58 -8.95 11.37
N ALA A 23 5.26 -7.73 10.92
CA ALA A 23 5.23 -6.55 11.77
C ALA A 23 3.90 -6.37 12.52
N GLY A 24 2.95 -7.27 12.33
CA GLY A 24 1.65 -7.23 13.00
C GLY A 24 0.53 -6.55 12.23
N PHE A 25 0.75 -6.17 10.98
CA PHE A 25 -0.29 -5.57 10.14
C PHE A 25 -1.12 -6.66 9.47
N LYS A 26 -2.40 -6.34 9.25
CA LYS A 26 -3.32 -7.29 8.63
C LYS A 26 -3.52 -6.91 7.16
N VAL A 27 -2.96 -7.71 6.27
CA VAL A 27 -3.11 -7.54 4.83
C VAL A 27 -4.26 -8.42 4.34
N THR A 28 -5.26 -7.81 3.73
CA THR A 28 -6.48 -8.51 3.32
C THR A 28 -6.52 -8.81 1.81
N LYS A 29 -5.69 -8.11 1.01
CA LYS A 29 -5.67 -8.33 -0.43
C LYS A 29 -4.28 -8.03 -0.97
N VAL A 30 -3.82 -8.88 -1.88
CA VAL A 30 -2.58 -8.67 -2.63
C VAL A 30 -2.90 -8.93 -4.11
N ASP A 31 -2.61 -7.95 -4.97
CA ASP A 31 -2.89 -8.06 -6.39
C ASP A 31 -1.96 -7.14 -7.18
N ASN A 32 -2.12 -7.15 -8.50
CA ASN A 32 -1.42 -6.23 -9.40
C ASN A 32 -2.37 -5.09 -9.76
N LEU A 33 -1.80 -3.89 -9.95
CA LEU A 33 -2.58 -2.72 -10.32
C LEU A 33 -1.71 -1.81 -11.20
N ALA A 34 -2.28 -1.32 -12.28
CA ALA A 34 -1.60 -0.36 -13.13
C ALA A 34 -1.90 1.06 -12.66
N VAL A 35 -0.88 1.75 -12.14
CA VAL A 35 -0.98 3.15 -11.71
C VAL A 35 0.18 3.91 -12.34
N PRO A 36 -0.02 4.46 -13.54
CA PRO A 36 1.09 5.04 -14.32
C PRO A 36 1.72 6.28 -13.69
N ASP A 37 0.98 6.99 -12.84
CA ASP A 37 1.48 8.22 -12.22
C ASP A 37 2.32 7.97 -10.97
N VAL A 38 2.45 6.72 -10.55
CA VAL A 38 3.22 6.35 -9.35
C VAL A 38 4.39 5.48 -9.77
N SER A 39 5.60 5.94 -9.47
CA SER A 39 6.83 5.24 -9.85
C SER A 39 7.65 4.78 -8.64
N ALA A 40 7.19 5.03 -7.43
CA ALA A 40 7.87 4.64 -6.20
C ALA A 40 6.88 4.01 -5.23
N THR A 41 7.37 3.12 -4.36
CA THR A 41 6.55 2.55 -3.30
C THR A 41 5.97 3.65 -2.43
N THR A 42 4.65 3.67 -2.28
CA THR A 42 3.94 4.72 -1.55
C THR A 42 2.77 4.10 -0.77
N VAL A 43 2.50 4.63 0.42
CA VAL A 43 1.38 4.21 1.25
C VAL A 43 0.29 5.28 1.17
N TYR A 44 -0.93 4.85 0.89
CA TYR A 44 -2.09 5.75 0.75
C TYR A 44 -3.13 5.48 1.81
N TYR A 45 -3.78 6.54 2.29
CA TYR A 45 -4.84 6.45 3.30
C TYR A 45 -6.05 7.30 2.90
N THR A 46 -7.20 7.03 3.53
CA THR A 46 -8.39 7.88 3.41
C THR A 46 -8.57 8.66 4.72
N ASP A 47 -9.62 9.50 4.78
CA ASP A 47 -9.96 10.25 5.99
C ASP A 47 -10.67 9.40 7.06
N ALA A 48 -10.81 8.10 6.84
CA ALA A 48 -11.43 7.21 7.81
C ALA A 48 -10.60 7.15 9.10
N ASP A 49 -11.29 6.92 10.22
CA ASP A 49 -10.65 6.87 11.54
C ASP A 49 -9.53 5.84 11.57
N ASP A 50 -8.41 6.20 12.19
CA ASP A 50 -7.24 5.38 12.41
C ASP A 50 -6.46 4.97 11.13
N GLU A 51 -6.95 5.27 9.93
CA GLU A 51 -6.21 4.94 8.70
C GLU A 51 -4.90 5.68 8.59
N HIS A 52 -4.89 6.96 8.93
CA HIS A 52 -3.67 7.75 8.84
C HIS A 52 -2.58 7.22 9.77
N ALA A 53 -2.95 6.88 11.00
CA ALA A 53 -1.99 6.33 11.98
C ALA A 53 -1.46 4.99 11.50
N THR A 54 -2.31 4.12 10.96
CA THR A 54 -1.90 2.83 10.40
C THR A 54 -0.98 3.04 9.20
N ALA A 55 -1.34 3.97 8.31
CA ALA A 55 -0.52 4.27 7.13
C ALA A 55 0.85 4.80 7.53
N ASP A 56 0.94 5.66 8.55
CA ASP A 56 2.22 6.17 9.05
C ASP A 56 3.10 5.03 9.57
N ALA A 57 2.52 4.11 10.32
CA ALA A 57 3.26 2.96 10.85
C ALA A 57 3.76 2.05 9.70
N VAL A 58 2.93 1.83 8.69
CA VAL A 58 3.32 1.04 7.51
C VAL A 58 4.42 1.74 6.74
N GLY A 59 4.30 3.04 6.53
CA GLY A 59 5.32 3.83 5.83
C GLY A 59 6.66 3.78 6.53
N LYS A 60 6.68 3.87 7.86
CA LYS A 60 7.92 3.73 8.64
C LYS A 60 8.51 2.35 8.51
N ASN A 61 7.68 1.31 8.50
CA ASN A 61 8.15 -0.06 8.36
C ASN A 61 8.79 -0.30 7.00
N LEU A 62 8.21 0.27 5.95
CA LEU A 62 8.68 0.08 4.56
C LEU A 62 9.70 1.13 4.12
N GLY A 63 9.88 2.21 4.89
CA GLY A 63 10.69 3.34 4.45
C GLY A 63 10.05 4.08 3.29
N ALA A 64 8.72 4.12 3.21
CA ALA A 64 7.98 4.70 2.10
C ALA A 64 7.22 5.96 2.54
N PRO A 65 7.00 6.92 1.62
CA PRO A 65 6.18 8.09 1.93
C PRO A 65 4.71 7.69 2.13
N VAL A 66 4.00 8.48 2.92
CA VAL A 66 2.59 8.28 3.23
C VAL A 66 1.81 9.48 2.70
N GLU A 67 0.77 9.23 1.88
CA GLU A 67 0.01 10.28 1.22
C GLU A 67 -1.48 9.95 1.23
N PRO A 68 -2.37 10.98 1.15
CA PRO A 68 -3.79 10.73 0.95
C PRO A 68 -4.04 10.10 -0.41
N ARG A 69 -5.14 9.35 -0.53
CA ARG A 69 -5.48 8.65 -1.77
C ARG A 69 -5.55 9.60 -2.97
N ILE A 70 -5.02 9.12 -4.09
CA ILE A 70 -5.10 9.80 -5.38
C ILE A 70 -6.32 9.32 -6.15
N PRO A 71 -6.81 10.08 -7.16
CA PRO A 71 -7.99 9.69 -7.96
C PRO A 71 -7.87 8.32 -8.61
N ALA A 72 -6.67 7.87 -8.96
CA ALA A 72 -6.46 6.54 -9.55
C ALA A 72 -6.88 5.41 -8.61
N LEU A 73 -6.97 5.66 -7.31
CA LEU A 73 -7.37 4.69 -6.31
C LEU A 73 -8.83 4.83 -5.86
N SER A 74 -9.59 5.74 -6.44
CA SER A 74 -10.95 6.05 -6.00
C SER A 74 -11.92 4.86 -6.14
N GLY A 75 -11.65 3.92 -7.04
CA GLY A 75 -12.46 2.72 -7.22
C GLY A 75 -12.09 1.56 -6.32
N GLN A 76 -11.09 1.72 -5.46
CA GLN A 76 -10.64 0.65 -4.58
C GLN A 76 -11.41 0.65 -3.26
N PRO A 77 -11.50 -0.52 -2.59
CA PRO A 77 -12.16 -0.60 -1.28
C PRO A 77 -11.53 0.35 -0.26
N PRO A 78 -12.29 0.74 0.79
CA PRO A 78 -11.72 1.57 1.85
C PRO A 78 -10.61 0.82 2.60
N GLY A 79 -9.73 1.57 3.23
CA GLY A 79 -8.59 1.04 3.98
C GLY A 79 -7.27 1.59 3.46
N VAL A 80 -6.19 1.23 4.15
CA VAL A 80 -4.84 1.62 3.73
C VAL A 80 -4.45 0.82 2.50
N ILE A 81 -3.89 1.50 1.51
CA ILE A 81 -3.39 0.87 0.28
C ILE A 81 -1.89 1.11 0.18
N VAL A 82 -1.14 0.05 -0.07
CA VAL A 82 0.30 0.13 -0.32
C VAL A 82 0.54 -0.19 -1.79
N LEU A 83 1.11 0.76 -2.52
CA LEU A 83 1.55 0.56 -3.90
C LEU A 83 3.04 0.24 -3.88
N VAL A 84 3.40 -0.92 -4.39
CA VAL A 84 4.77 -1.40 -4.37
C VAL A 84 5.38 -1.28 -5.76
N ALA A 85 6.42 -0.49 -5.88
CA ALA A 85 7.06 -0.22 -7.17
C ALA A 85 8.29 -1.10 -7.45
N GLY A 86 8.55 -2.04 -6.62
CA GLY A 86 9.73 -2.90 -6.74
C GLY A 86 10.85 -2.40 -5.88
#